data_93b6319b6888f3e0956129e56f99fb42
#
_entry.id   93b6319b6888f3e0956129e56f99fb42
#
_cell.length_a   1.000
_cell.length_b   1.000
_cell.length_c   1.000
_cell.angle_alpha   90.00
_cell.angle_beta   90.00
_cell.angle_gamma   90.00
#
_symmetry.space_group_name_H-M   'P 1'
#
loop_
_entity.id
_entity.type
_entity.pdbx_description
1 polymer ?
#
loop_
_entity_poly.entity_id
_entity_poly.type
_entity_poly.pdbx_seq_one_letter_code
_entity_poly.pdbx_strand_id
1 'polypeptide(L)'
;MNSMEKEQMASFGPSDKLRHLIQSDTSLLMVMSRSGISLGFGEKTVKEVCEEQNIDTDTFLCLANYASGRQYDSRKLSLPFLISYLKNAHSYFLDFKLPMIKRNLLEAIDCSGTDEIAFLILKFYDEYVTEVRRHMEYENEVVFSYVESLISGFPADDYRISDFASKHNHIESKLNELKDIIVRYYTQKDNHLLYSVLFDIISCARDLDTHCSVEDSLFVPAVEVLEHVSKDRKEDEDNDVEETAKDPEEDILSQREKEIIVCIAKGMSNKEIADELNISIHTVTTHRRNISSKLQIHSIAGITIYAIANGLVRMSEIYWSDLP
;
A
#
# COMPACT_ATOMS: atom_id res chain seq x y z
N MET A 1 -31.13 22.26 3.76
CA MET A 1 -31.64 22.41 5.14
C MET A 1 -31.41 21.09 5.88
N ASN A 2 -30.87 21.18 7.03
CA ASN A 2 -30.41 20.19 7.99
C ASN A 2 -29.12 19.42 7.63
N SER A 3 -28.02 20.06 8.02
CA SER A 3 -26.83 19.40 8.50
C SER A 3 -27.21 18.60 9.75
N MET A 4 -27.48 17.30 9.62
CA MET A 4 -27.43 16.42 10.76
C MET A 4 -25.95 16.38 11.20
N GLU A 5 -25.66 17.05 12.32
CA GLU A 5 -24.47 16.83 13.10
C GLU A 5 -24.37 15.32 13.31
N LYS A 6 -23.33 14.68 12.72
CA LYS A 6 -22.92 13.35 13.13
C LYS A 6 -22.54 13.52 14.61
N GLU A 7 -23.39 13.07 15.54
CA GLU A 7 -22.98 12.85 16.92
C GLU A 7 -21.70 12.03 16.84
N GLN A 8 -20.60 12.60 17.27
CA GLN A 8 -19.30 11.96 17.30
C GLN A 8 -19.42 10.84 18.33
N MET A 9 -19.63 9.60 17.85
CA MET A 9 -19.70 8.43 18.71
C MET A 9 -18.40 8.33 19.52
N ALA A 10 -18.50 8.15 20.83
CA ALA A 10 -17.35 8.00 21.72
C ALA A 10 -16.46 6.84 21.25
N SER A 11 -15.15 7.02 21.33
CA SER A 11 -14.16 5.98 20.98
C SER A 11 -14.27 4.79 21.94
N PHE A 12 -14.02 3.59 21.43
CA PHE A 12 -13.82 2.41 22.28
C PHE A 12 -12.52 2.55 23.05
N GLY A 13 -12.54 2.13 24.30
CA GLY A 13 -11.42 2.18 25.23
C GLY A 13 -11.05 0.81 25.83
N PRO A 14 -9.91 0.71 26.50
CA PRO A 14 -9.41 -0.56 27.04
C PRO A 14 -10.30 -1.17 28.12
N SER A 15 -11.13 -0.39 28.80
CA SER A 15 -12.08 -0.84 29.83
C SER A 15 -13.45 -1.24 29.29
N ASP A 16 -13.72 -1.03 28.00
CA ASP A 16 -14.96 -1.47 27.39
C ASP A 16 -15.01 -2.99 27.29
N LYS A 17 -16.20 -3.57 27.47
CA LYS A 17 -16.38 -5.00 27.28
C LYS A 17 -16.32 -5.35 25.80
N LEU A 18 -15.47 -6.31 25.44
CA LEU A 18 -15.23 -6.67 24.03
C LEU A 18 -16.55 -7.07 23.32
N ARG A 19 -17.48 -7.75 23.99
CA ARG A 19 -18.79 -8.08 23.42
C ARG A 19 -19.63 -6.85 23.03
N HIS A 20 -19.46 -5.71 23.72
CA HIS A 20 -20.21 -4.49 23.42
C HIS A 20 -19.73 -3.85 22.10
N LEU A 21 -18.45 -4.02 21.75
CA LEU A 21 -17.94 -3.57 20.46
C LEU A 21 -18.69 -4.26 19.32
N ILE A 22 -18.86 -5.59 19.39
CA ILE A 22 -19.60 -6.37 18.37
C ILE A 22 -21.08 -5.97 18.32
N GLN A 23 -21.69 -5.70 19.49
CA GLN A 23 -23.09 -5.26 19.56
C GLN A 23 -23.32 -3.88 18.91
N SER A 24 -22.32 -3.01 18.98
CA SER A 24 -22.40 -1.68 18.37
C SER A 24 -22.06 -1.69 16.88
N ASP A 25 -21.16 -2.59 16.46
CA ASP A 25 -20.73 -2.72 15.06
C ASP A 25 -20.28 -4.16 14.78
N THR A 26 -21.07 -4.89 13.99
CA THR A 26 -20.77 -6.28 13.62
C THR A 26 -19.57 -6.43 12.69
N SER A 27 -19.14 -5.37 12.00
CA SER A 27 -17.95 -5.40 11.16
C SER A 27 -16.67 -5.64 11.96
N LEU A 28 -16.70 -5.32 13.28
CA LEU A 28 -15.59 -5.56 14.20
C LEU A 28 -15.26 -7.03 14.41
N LEU A 29 -16.16 -7.96 14.07
CA LEU A 29 -15.85 -9.39 14.01
C LEU A 29 -14.66 -9.67 13.09
N MET A 30 -14.56 -8.97 11.95
CA MET A 30 -13.43 -9.13 11.05
C MET A 30 -12.15 -8.51 11.61
N VAL A 31 -12.25 -7.37 12.28
CA VAL A 31 -11.11 -6.75 13.00
C VAL A 31 -10.59 -7.70 14.07
N MET A 32 -11.46 -8.31 14.88
CA MET A 32 -11.08 -9.28 15.90
C MET A 32 -10.42 -10.53 15.29
N SER A 33 -11.04 -11.09 14.26
CA SER A 33 -10.51 -12.27 13.58
C SER A 33 -9.09 -12.04 13.02
N ARG A 34 -8.87 -10.92 12.34
CA ARG A 34 -7.57 -10.53 11.78
C ARG A 34 -6.53 -10.19 12.83
N SER A 35 -6.98 -9.68 13.98
CA SER A 35 -6.13 -9.45 15.15
C SER A 35 -5.77 -10.74 15.90
N GLY A 36 -6.31 -11.89 15.52
CA GLY A 36 -6.06 -13.18 16.15
C GLY A 36 -6.85 -13.40 17.45
N ILE A 37 -7.91 -12.60 17.71
CA ILE A 37 -8.74 -12.75 18.90
C ILE A 37 -9.60 -14.02 18.81
N SER A 38 -9.36 -14.95 19.73
CA SER A 38 -10.19 -16.14 19.89
C SER A 38 -11.53 -15.81 20.56
N LEU A 39 -12.60 -16.42 20.05
CA LEU A 39 -13.92 -16.29 20.65
C LEU A 39 -14.00 -16.97 22.03
N GLY A 40 -15.05 -16.70 22.79
CA GLY A 40 -15.24 -17.28 24.12
C GLY A 40 -14.70 -16.40 25.24
N PHE A 41 -14.45 -15.13 25.00
CA PHE A 41 -13.91 -14.16 25.96
C PHE A 41 -14.91 -13.71 27.05
N GLY A 42 -16.19 -14.07 26.94
CA GLY A 42 -17.22 -13.80 27.96
C GLY A 42 -17.44 -12.30 28.22
N GLU A 43 -17.36 -11.93 29.50
CA GLU A 43 -17.60 -10.56 30.00
C GLU A 43 -16.29 -9.73 30.10
N LYS A 44 -15.18 -10.22 29.54
CA LYS A 44 -13.88 -9.54 29.63
C LYS A 44 -13.85 -8.24 28.87
N THR A 45 -13.03 -7.32 29.38
CA THR A 45 -12.72 -6.05 28.72
C THR A 45 -11.77 -6.25 27.55
N VAL A 46 -11.67 -5.24 26.67
CA VAL A 46 -10.71 -5.23 25.57
C VAL A 46 -9.29 -5.48 26.09
N LYS A 47 -8.90 -4.76 27.16
CA LYS A 47 -7.57 -4.89 27.75
C LYS A 47 -7.30 -6.31 28.24
N GLU A 48 -8.23 -6.90 29.02
CA GLU A 48 -8.06 -8.26 29.55
C GLU A 48 -7.89 -9.30 28.44
N VAL A 49 -8.68 -9.21 27.35
CA VAL A 49 -8.57 -10.14 26.23
C VAL A 49 -7.26 -9.94 25.46
N CYS A 50 -6.88 -8.70 25.21
CA CYS A 50 -5.64 -8.41 24.51
C CYS A 50 -4.41 -8.88 25.31
N GLU A 51 -4.35 -8.62 26.60
CA GLU A 51 -3.26 -9.08 27.48
C GLU A 51 -3.17 -10.61 27.54
N GLU A 52 -4.30 -11.32 27.68
CA GLU A 52 -4.32 -12.77 27.72
C GLU A 52 -3.89 -13.44 26.42
N GLN A 53 -4.11 -12.78 25.28
CA GLN A 53 -3.84 -13.34 23.94
C GLN A 53 -2.60 -12.72 23.28
N ASN A 54 -1.81 -11.92 24.01
CA ASN A 54 -0.62 -11.22 23.54
C ASN A 54 -0.89 -10.32 22.32
N ILE A 55 -2.01 -9.59 22.36
CA ILE A 55 -2.45 -8.66 21.33
C ILE A 55 -2.09 -7.24 21.76
N ASP A 56 -1.54 -6.44 20.85
CA ASP A 56 -1.28 -5.03 21.11
C ASP A 56 -2.59 -4.25 21.26
N THR A 57 -2.90 -3.84 22.49
CA THR A 57 -4.18 -3.20 22.84
C THR A 57 -4.38 -1.86 22.16
N ASP A 58 -3.31 -1.05 22.07
CA ASP A 58 -3.38 0.29 21.46
C ASP A 58 -3.64 0.18 19.95
N THR A 59 -2.95 -0.72 19.27
CA THR A 59 -3.17 -0.97 17.82
C THR A 59 -4.53 -1.60 17.54
N PHE A 60 -4.97 -2.58 18.36
CA PHE A 60 -6.30 -3.15 18.21
C PHE A 60 -7.40 -2.09 18.37
N LEU A 61 -7.32 -1.23 19.39
CA LEU A 61 -8.28 -0.14 19.59
C LEU A 61 -8.24 0.90 18.48
N CYS A 62 -7.05 1.21 17.95
CA CYS A 62 -6.91 2.07 16.79
C CYS A 62 -7.68 1.50 15.59
N LEU A 63 -7.44 0.22 15.25
CA LEU A 63 -8.13 -0.47 14.15
C LEU A 63 -9.64 -0.56 14.35
N ALA A 64 -10.10 -0.90 15.57
CA ALA A 64 -11.52 -1.01 15.89
C ALA A 64 -12.25 0.33 15.79
N ASN A 65 -11.64 1.40 16.30
CA ASN A 65 -12.19 2.76 16.20
C ASN A 65 -12.19 3.26 14.75
N TYR A 66 -11.09 3.04 14.02
CA TYR A 66 -10.99 3.40 12.61
C TYR A 66 -12.09 2.72 11.78
N ALA A 67 -12.21 1.38 11.88
CA ALA A 67 -13.20 0.60 11.13
C ALA A 67 -14.65 1.00 11.45
N SER A 68 -14.92 1.47 12.68
CA SER A 68 -16.24 1.95 13.10
C SER A 68 -16.48 3.45 12.83
N GLY A 69 -15.56 4.14 12.14
CA GLY A 69 -15.67 5.57 11.86
C GLY A 69 -15.66 6.47 13.12
N ARG A 70 -15.03 5.99 14.20
CA ARG A 70 -14.85 6.72 15.46
C ARG A 70 -13.51 7.43 15.48
N GLN A 71 -13.30 8.32 16.47
CA GLN A 71 -11.98 8.90 16.69
C GLN A 71 -10.98 7.83 17.12
N TYR A 72 -9.78 7.84 16.53
CA TYR A 72 -8.70 6.91 16.80
C TYR A 72 -7.37 7.64 16.99
N ASP A 73 -6.42 6.97 17.66
CA ASP A 73 -5.07 7.47 17.87
C ASP A 73 -4.05 6.53 17.20
N SER A 74 -3.41 7.01 16.13
CA SER A 74 -2.41 6.26 15.37
C SER A 74 -0.97 6.43 15.87
N ARG A 75 -0.74 7.26 16.88
CA ARG A 75 0.63 7.56 17.39
C ARG A 75 1.32 6.38 18.07
N LYS A 76 0.56 5.39 18.48
CA LYS A 76 1.04 4.20 19.19
C LYS A 76 0.86 2.91 18.38
N LEU A 77 0.73 3.02 17.06
CA LEU A 77 0.59 1.85 16.21
C LEU A 77 1.84 0.98 16.24
N SER A 78 1.64 -0.31 16.49
CA SER A 78 2.66 -1.35 16.33
C SER A 78 2.68 -1.81 14.88
N LEU A 79 3.69 -1.41 14.09
CA LEU A 79 3.86 -1.85 12.71
C LEU A 79 3.97 -3.39 12.59
N PRO A 80 4.69 -4.13 13.45
CA PRO A 80 4.69 -5.59 13.39
C PRO A 80 3.31 -6.20 13.57
N PHE A 81 2.49 -5.64 14.48
CA PHE A 81 1.11 -6.10 14.68
C PHE A 81 0.24 -5.76 13.45
N LEU A 82 0.38 -4.56 12.90
CA LEU A 82 -0.39 -4.12 11.73
C LEU A 82 -0.06 -4.97 10.50
N ILE A 83 1.21 -5.31 10.27
CA ILE A 83 1.63 -6.25 9.21
C ILE A 83 0.98 -7.62 9.42
N SER A 84 0.98 -8.15 10.65
CA SER A 84 0.32 -9.42 10.94
C SER A 84 -1.18 -9.37 10.67
N TYR A 85 -1.83 -8.27 11.05
CA TYR A 85 -3.25 -8.04 10.78
C TYR A 85 -3.57 -8.03 9.27
N LEU A 86 -2.76 -7.34 8.46
CA LEU A 86 -2.90 -7.28 7.00
C LEU A 86 -2.64 -8.65 6.36
N LYS A 87 -1.58 -9.36 6.75
CA LYS A 87 -1.29 -10.74 6.29
C LYS A 87 -2.45 -11.71 6.62
N ASN A 88 -3.06 -11.59 7.80
CA ASN A 88 -4.25 -12.39 8.17
C ASN A 88 -5.46 -12.04 7.30
N ALA A 89 -5.63 -10.76 6.93
CA ALA A 89 -6.66 -10.35 5.98
C ALA A 89 -6.44 -10.97 4.58
N HIS A 90 -5.19 -10.98 4.08
CA HIS A 90 -4.85 -11.61 2.81
C HIS A 90 -5.19 -13.10 2.79
N SER A 91 -4.78 -13.84 3.83
CA SER A 91 -5.14 -15.26 3.96
C SER A 91 -6.65 -15.46 4.01
N TYR A 92 -7.39 -14.63 4.75
CA TYR A 92 -8.84 -14.71 4.77
C TYR A 92 -9.46 -14.51 3.38
N PHE A 93 -9.01 -13.50 2.63
CA PHE A 93 -9.55 -13.26 1.28
C PHE A 93 -9.16 -14.38 0.31
N LEU A 94 -7.88 -14.73 0.24
CA LEU A 94 -7.35 -15.64 -0.79
C LEU A 94 -7.69 -17.10 -0.54
N ASP A 95 -7.72 -17.54 0.72
CA ASP A 95 -7.84 -18.95 1.07
C ASP A 95 -9.26 -19.33 1.52
N PHE A 96 -10.08 -18.34 1.90
CA PHE A 96 -11.42 -18.61 2.40
C PHE A 96 -12.51 -17.85 1.63
N LYS A 97 -12.53 -16.51 1.65
CA LYS A 97 -13.69 -15.73 1.18
C LYS A 97 -13.89 -15.81 -0.33
N LEU A 98 -12.83 -15.56 -1.12
CA LEU A 98 -12.92 -15.61 -2.59
C LEU A 98 -13.19 -17.03 -3.09
N PRO A 99 -12.52 -18.11 -2.62
CA PRO A 99 -12.89 -19.48 -2.98
C PRO A 99 -14.33 -19.86 -2.63
N MET A 100 -14.85 -19.40 -1.49
CA MET A 100 -16.24 -19.63 -1.08
C MET A 100 -17.22 -18.96 -2.04
N ILE A 101 -16.99 -17.69 -2.41
CA ILE A 101 -17.81 -16.96 -3.38
C ILE A 101 -17.79 -17.69 -4.73
N LYS A 102 -16.61 -18.12 -5.22
CA LYS A 102 -16.51 -18.88 -6.48
C LYS A 102 -17.36 -20.14 -6.47
N ARG A 103 -17.27 -20.93 -5.42
CA ARG A 103 -18.05 -22.17 -5.29
C ARG A 103 -19.56 -21.87 -5.32
N ASN A 104 -20.00 -20.91 -4.51
CA ASN A 104 -21.40 -20.52 -4.46
C ASN A 104 -21.88 -19.93 -5.80
N LEU A 105 -21.03 -19.19 -6.50
CA LEU A 105 -21.32 -18.63 -7.81
C LEU A 105 -21.48 -19.75 -8.87
N LEU A 106 -20.63 -20.77 -8.86
CA LEU A 106 -20.72 -21.94 -9.73
C LEU A 106 -22.03 -22.73 -9.49
N GLU A 107 -22.48 -22.83 -8.25
CA GLU A 107 -23.75 -23.49 -7.90
C GLU A 107 -24.96 -22.62 -8.28
N ALA A 108 -24.84 -21.29 -8.22
CA ALA A 108 -25.92 -20.35 -8.50
C ALA A 108 -26.13 -20.11 -9.99
N ILE A 109 -25.09 -20.25 -10.81
CA ILE A 109 -25.13 -19.99 -12.24
C ILE A 109 -25.39 -21.31 -12.99
N ASP A 110 -26.41 -21.35 -13.81
CA ASP A 110 -26.71 -22.50 -14.68
C ASP A 110 -25.72 -22.55 -15.86
N CYS A 111 -24.71 -23.40 -15.75
CA CYS A 111 -23.77 -23.67 -16.82
C CYS A 111 -24.19 -24.80 -17.75
N SER A 112 -25.39 -25.37 -17.60
CA SER A 112 -25.89 -26.51 -18.41
C SER A 112 -26.37 -26.09 -19.81
N GLY A 113 -26.53 -24.79 -20.03
CA GLY A 113 -27.00 -24.22 -21.30
C GLY A 113 -25.93 -23.50 -22.10
N THR A 114 -26.33 -22.99 -23.26
CA THR A 114 -25.49 -22.11 -24.10
C THR A 114 -25.50 -20.64 -23.60
N ASP A 115 -25.58 -20.42 -22.29
CA ASP A 115 -25.61 -19.07 -21.72
C ASP A 115 -24.22 -18.47 -21.71
N GLU A 116 -23.90 -17.70 -22.75
CA GLU A 116 -22.64 -17.00 -22.92
C GLU A 116 -22.35 -16.02 -21.74
N ILE A 117 -23.43 -15.46 -21.16
CA ILE A 117 -23.29 -14.51 -20.02
C ILE A 117 -22.81 -15.26 -18.78
N ALA A 118 -23.33 -16.45 -18.49
CA ALA A 118 -22.91 -17.30 -17.39
C ALA A 118 -21.39 -17.59 -17.45
N PHE A 119 -20.91 -17.96 -18.62
CA PHE A 119 -19.48 -18.22 -18.85
C PHE A 119 -18.63 -16.96 -18.65
N LEU A 120 -19.07 -15.82 -19.16
CA LEU A 120 -18.35 -14.54 -19.02
C LEU A 120 -18.28 -14.06 -17.57
N ILE A 121 -19.33 -14.26 -16.77
CA ILE A 121 -19.36 -13.96 -15.34
C ILE A 121 -18.28 -14.77 -14.60
N LEU A 122 -18.21 -16.08 -14.84
CA LEU A 122 -17.22 -16.95 -14.19
C LEU A 122 -15.80 -16.59 -14.61
N LYS A 123 -15.57 -16.31 -15.89
CA LYS A 123 -14.28 -15.88 -16.41
C LYS A 123 -13.83 -14.55 -15.79
N PHE A 124 -14.73 -13.57 -15.73
CA PHE A 124 -14.47 -12.28 -15.08
C PHE A 124 -14.06 -12.47 -13.62
N TYR A 125 -14.78 -13.34 -12.90
CA TYR A 125 -14.45 -13.65 -11.51
C TYR A 125 -13.06 -14.27 -11.36
N ASP A 126 -12.67 -15.21 -12.21
CA ASP A 126 -11.36 -15.85 -12.18
C ASP A 126 -10.21 -14.87 -12.49
N GLU A 127 -10.40 -14.00 -13.45
CA GLU A 127 -9.46 -12.93 -13.77
C GLU A 127 -9.30 -11.97 -12.58
N TYR A 128 -10.41 -11.60 -11.95
CA TYR A 128 -10.41 -10.78 -10.75
C TYR A 128 -9.63 -11.42 -9.59
N VAL A 129 -9.91 -12.69 -9.27
CA VAL A 129 -9.21 -13.42 -8.19
C VAL A 129 -7.70 -13.51 -8.46
N THR A 130 -7.32 -13.68 -9.72
CA THR A 130 -5.90 -13.71 -10.11
C THR A 130 -5.22 -12.36 -9.86
N GLU A 131 -5.91 -11.27 -10.14
CA GLU A 131 -5.40 -9.92 -9.90
C GLU A 131 -5.26 -9.60 -8.41
N VAL A 132 -6.29 -9.93 -7.60
CA VAL A 132 -6.25 -9.78 -6.14
C VAL A 132 -5.09 -10.58 -5.54
N ARG A 133 -4.92 -11.83 -5.98
CA ARG A 133 -3.80 -12.68 -5.52
C ARG A 133 -2.46 -12.04 -5.80
N ARG A 134 -2.23 -11.60 -7.05
CA ARG A 134 -0.97 -10.94 -7.43
C ARG A 134 -0.69 -9.67 -6.62
N HIS A 135 -1.74 -8.89 -6.32
CA HIS A 135 -1.65 -7.68 -5.52
C HIS A 135 -1.21 -8.01 -4.08
N MET A 136 -1.92 -8.91 -3.41
CA MET A 136 -1.64 -9.29 -2.02
C MET A 136 -0.31 -10.06 -1.87
N GLU A 137 0.09 -10.86 -2.87
CA GLU A 137 1.41 -11.50 -2.91
C GLU A 137 2.53 -10.46 -3.02
N TYR A 138 2.37 -9.43 -3.87
CA TYR A 138 3.33 -8.31 -3.95
C TYR A 138 3.47 -7.59 -2.61
N GLU A 139 2.37 -7.32 -1.91
CA GLU A 139 2.40 -6.70 -0.59
C GLU A 139 3.13 -7.57 0.43
N ASN A 140 2.79 -8.86 0.48
CA ASN A 140 3.43 -9.79 1.41
C ASN A 140 4.95 -9.94 1.16
N GLU A 141 5.37 -10.06 -0.10
CA GLU A 141 6.75 -10.37 -0.47
C GLU A 141 7.64 -9.14 -0.57
N VAL A 142 7.10 -8.01 -1.01
CA VAL A 142 7.89 -6.80 -1.25
C VAL A 142 7.64 -5.75 -0.17
N VAL A 143 6.38 -5.32 0.00
CA VAL A 143 6.06 -4.18 0.87
C VAL A 143 6.31 -4.50 2.33
N PHE A 144 5.75 -5.62 2.82
CA PHE A 144 5.90 -5.98 4.23
C PHE A 144 7.32 -6.41 4.57
N SER A 145 8.02 -7.11 3.65
CA SER A 145 9.43 -7.46 3.83
C SER A 145 10.33 -6.21 3.91
N TYR A 146 10.03 -5.18 3.11
CA TYR A 146 10.71 -3.90 3.20
C TYR A 146 10.51 -3.26 4.58
N VAL A 147 9.27 -3.21 5.08
CA VAL A 147 8.98 -2.61 6.39
C VAL A 147 9.60 -3.42 7.53
N GLU A 148 9.60 -4.75 7.46
CA GLU A 148 10.28 -5.63 8.42
C GLU A 148 11.79 -5.37 8.45
N SER A 149 12.41 -5.10 7.30
CA SER A 149 13.82 -4.68 7.20
C SER A 149 14.07 -3.32 7.84
N LEU A 150 13.18 -2.34 7.60
CA LEU A 150 13.26 -1.02 8.24
C LEU A 150 13.19 -1.12 9.77
N ILE A 151 12.24 -1.90 10.29
CA ILE A 151 12.08 -2.13 11.74
C ILE A 151 13.35 -2.77 12.33
N SER A 152 14.00 -3.66 11.57
CA SER A 152 15.24 -4.34 11.98
C SER A 152 16.49 -3.47 11.85
N GLY A 153 16.40 -2.23 11.34
CA GLY A 153 17.52 -1.32 11.14
C GLY A 153 18.33 -1.57 9.87
N PHE A 154 17.83 -2.39 8.93
CA PHE A 154 18.47 -2.69 7.65
C PHE A 154 17.63 -2.18 6.48
N PRO A 155 17.50 -0.87 6.27
CA PRO A 155 16.67 -0.34 5.19
C PRO A 155 17.26 -0.72 3.82
N ALA A 156 16.43 -1.26 2.93
CA ALA A 156 16.77 -1.41 1.52
C ALA A 156 16.82 -0.02 0.86
N ASP A 157 17.92 0.30 0.19
CA ASP A 157 18.18 1.67 -0.31
C ASP A 157 17.29 2.06 -1.51
N ASP A 158 16.66 1.11 -2.21
CA ASP A 158 15.99 1.33 -3.50
C ASP A 158 14.45 1.33 -3.46
N TYR A 159 13.82 1.08 -2.30
CA TYR A 159 12.36 1.07 -2.16
C TYR A 159 11.87 2.13 -1.18
N ARG A 160 10.72 2.73 -1.47
CA ARG A 160 10.02 3.68 -0.60
C ARG A 160 8.54 3.32 -0.51
N ILE A 161 7.95 3.53 0.65
CA ILE A 161 6.53 3.28 0.83
C ILE A 161 5.65 4.16 -0.08
N SER A 162 6.12 5.35 -0.47
CA SER A 162 5.46 6.22 -1.44
C SER A 162 5.31 5.58 -2.83
N ASP A 163 6.21 4.65 -3.21
CA ASP A 163 6.09 3.91 -4.48
C ASP A 163 4.90 2.94 -4.46
N PHE A 164 4.63 2.35 -3.31
CA PHE A 164 3.44 1.54 -3.07
C PHE A 164 2.19 2.41 -3.07
N ALA A 165 2.14 3.45 -2.25
CA ALA A 165 0.99 4.34 -2.13
C ALA A 165 0.54 4.94 -3.46
N SER A 166 1.51 5.31 -4.34
CA SER A 166 1.21 5.87 -5.67
C SER A 166 0.62 4.88 -6.67
N LYS A 167 0.80 3.58 -6.45
CA LYS A 167 0.37 2.49 -7.34
C LYS A 167 -0.74 1.64 -6.74
N HIS A 168 -1.15 1.94 -5.51
CA HIS A 168 -2.19 1.20 -4.83
C HIS A 168 -3.52 1.35 -5.59
N ASN A 169 -4.02 0.24 -6.13
CA ASN A 169 -5.23 0.20 -6.93
C ASN A 169 -6.42 -0.22 -6.07
N HIS A 170 -7.56 0.38 -6.32
CA HIS A 170 -8.83 0.00 -5.70
C HIS A 170 -9.35 -1.33 -6.29
N ILE A 171 -8.84 -2.44 -5.74
CA ILE A 171 -9.19 -3.80 -6.21
C ILE A 171 -10.67 -4.16 -5.98
N GLU A 172 -11.34 -3.53 -5.01
CA GLU A 172 -12.77 -3.71 -4.70
C GLU A 172 -13.70 -3.25 -5.83
N SER A 173 -13.26 -2.31 -6.67
CA SER A 173 -14.07 -1.72 -7.74
C SER A 173 -14.56 -2.75 -8.75
N LYS A 174 -13.73 -3.75 -9.06
CA LYS A 174 -14.09 -4.85 -9.99
C LYS A 174 -15.16 -5.80 -9.44
N LEU A 175 -15.22 -6.03 -8.12
CA LEU A 175 -16.33 -6.78 -7.53
C LEU A 175 -17.66 -6.02 -7.65
N ASN A 176 -17.63 -4.71 -7.53
CA ASN A 176 -18.80 -3.88 -7.76
C ASN A 176 -19.24 -3.94 -9.23
N GLU A 177 -18.30 -3.94 -10.17
CA GLU A 177 -18.59 -4.14 -11.60
C GLU A 177 -19.23 -5.52 -11.86
N LEU A 178 -18.67 -6.58 -11.29
CA LEU A 178 -19.23 -7.94 -11.40
C LEU A 178 -20.68 -8.00 -10.88
N LYS A 179 -20.94 -7.42 -9.72
CA LYS A 179 -22.29 -7.29 -9.15
C LYS A 179 -23.24 -6.61 -10.14
N ASP A 180 -22.81 -5.50 -10.73
CA ASP A 180 -23.61 -4.74 -11.68
C ASP A 180 -23.88 -5.53 -12.98
N ILE A 181 -22.91 -6.30 -13.46
CA ILE A 181 -23.09 -7.21 -14.61
C ILE A 181 -24.15 -8.26 -14.29
N ILE A 182 -24.05 -8.93 -13.14
CA ILE A 182 -25.03 -9.95 -12.73
C ILE A 182 -26.43 -9.34 -12.63
N VAL A 183 -26.57 -8.22 -11.93
CA VAL A 183 -27.87 -7.57 -11.70
C VAL A 183 -28.52 -7.09 -13.00
N ARG A 184 -27.75 -6.60 -13.96
CA ARG A 184 -28.29 -6.01 -15.20
C ARG A 184 -28.54 -7.01 -16.31
N TYR A 185 -27.73 -8.07 -16.40
CA TYR A 185 -27.66 -8.89 -17.61
C TYR A 185 -27.93 -10.38 -17.40
N TYR A 186 -27.79 -10.87 -16.14
CA TYR A 186 -28.03 -12.26 -15.85
C TYR A 186 -29.45 -12.49 -15.34
N THR A 187 -30.33 -13.08 -16.23
CA THR A 187 -31.74 -13.26 -15.91
C THR A 187 -31.98 -14.70 -15.46
N GLN A 188 -32.27 -14.89 -14.19
CA GLN A 188 -32.70 -16.18 -13.64
C GLN A 188 -33.84 -15.99 -12.64
N LYS A 189 -34.91 -16.81 -12.76
CA LYS A 189 -36.05 -16.76 -11.85
C LYS A 189 -35.82 -17.65 -10.64
N ASP A 190 -36.36 -17.23 -9.48
CA ASP A 190 -36.44 -18.00 -8.23
C ASP A 190 -35.08 -18.56 -7.72
N ASN A 191 -33.98 -17.80 -7.91
CA ASN A 191 -32.65 -18.22 -7.52
C ASN A 191 -32.22 -17.56 -6.22
N HIS A 192 -32.64 -18.10 -5.08
CA HIS A 192 -32.21 -17.63 -3.75
C HIS A 192 -30.71 -17.70 -3.54
N LEU A 193 -30.04 -18.68 -4.15
CA LEU A 193 -28.58 -18.83 -4.04
C LEU A 193 -27.87 -17.67 -4.74
N LEU A 194 -28.35 -17.21 -5.90
CA LEU A 194 -27.76 -16.06 -6.60
C LEU A 194 -27.86 -14.77 -5.77
N TYR A 195 -29.00 -14.54 -5.08
CA TYR A 195 -29.13 -13.41 -4.16
C TYR A 195 -28.14 -13.51 -2.98
N SER A 196 -27.94 -14.73 -2.45
CA SER A 196 -26.94 -14.97 -1.41
C SER A 196 -25.52 -14.66 -1.89
N VAL A 197 -25.17 -15.10 -3.10
CA VAL A 197 -23.87 -14.83 -3.71
C VAL A 197 -23.67 -13.33 -3.95
N LEU A 198 -24.69 -12.62 -4.43
CA LEU A 198 -24.63 -11.17 -4.60
C LEU A 198 -24.39 -10.47 -3.26
N PHE A 199 -25.03 -10.91 -2.18
CA PHE A 199 -24.78 -10.39 -0.84
C PHE A 199 -23.34 -10.66 -0.38
N ASP A 200 -22.81 -11.86 -0.66
CA ASP A 200 -21.42 -12.21 -0.37
C ASP A 200 -20.42 -11.34 -1.16
N ILE A 201 -20.69 -11.07 -2.45
CA ILE A 201 -19.88 -10.18 -3.29
C ILE A 201 -19.89 -8.76 -2.75
N ILE A 202 -21.07 -8.21 -2.41
CA ILE A 202 -21.19 -6.85 -1.86
C ILE A 202 -20.45 -6.73 -0.52
N SER A 203 -20.61 -7.74 0.34
CA SER A 203 -19.95 -7.77 1.64
C SER A 203 -18.43 -7.87 1.48
N CYS A 204 -17.95 -8.70 0.56
CA CYS A 204 -16.51 -8.84 0.27
C CYS A 204 -15.92 -7.56 -0.33
N ALA A 205 -16.61 -6.89 -1.24
CA ALA A 205 -16.16 -5.63 -1.82
C ALA A 205 -16.00 -4.54 -0.76
N ARG A 206 -16.97 -4.44 0.17
CA ARG A 206 -16.89 -3.48 1.30
C ARG A 206 -15.74 -3.82 2.26
N ASP A 207 -15.51 -5.09 2.50
CA ASP A 207 -14.44 -5.54 3.39
C ASP A 207 -13.05 -5.29 2.78
N LEU A 208 -12.89 -5.46 1.46
CA LEU A 208 -11.68 -5.09 0.71
C LEU A 208 -11.45 -3.58 0.72
N ASP A 209 -12.51 -2.78 0.53
CA ASP A 209 -12.43 -1.31 0.62
C ASP A 209 -11.92 -0.86 2.01
N THR A 210 -12.45 -1.49 3.08
CA THR A 210 -11.95 -1.23 4.44
C THR A 210 -10.48 -1.65 4.60
N HIS A 211 -10.07 -2.77 4.01
CA HIS A 211 -8.69 -3.25 4.04
C HIS A 211 -7.75 -2.26 3.36
N CYS A 212 -8.02 -1.85 2.13
CA CYS A 212 -7.24 -0.83 1.42
C CYS A 212 -7.20 0.51 2.18
N SER A 213 -8.34 0.90 2.78
CA SER A 213 -8.41 2.12 3.60
C SER A 213 -7.51 2.06 4.85
N VAL A 214 -7.35 0.87 5.48
CA VAL A 214 -6.39 0.67 6.60
C VAL A 214 -4.96 0.82 6.10
N GLU A 215 -4.63 0.30 4.91
CA GLU A 215 -3.31 0.45 4.32
C GLU A 215 -2.98 1.91 4.03
N ASP A 216 -3.87 2.62 3.36
CA ASP A 216 -3.67 4.03 3.00
C ASP A 216 -3.64 4.98 4.20
N SER A 217 -4.49 4.74 5.20
CA SER A 217 -4.71 5.71 6.29
C SER A 217 -3.92 5.40 7.55
N LEU A 218 -3.50 4.15 7.77
CA LEU A 218 -2.79 3.74 8.98
C LEU A 218 -1.40 3.18 8.68
N PHE A 219 -1.30 2.24 7.72
CA PHE A 219 -0.04 1.56 7.43
C PHE A 219 0.95 2.48 6.71
N VAL A 220 0.59 3.07 5.58
CA VAL A 220 1.48 3.95 4.81
C VAL A 220 2.00 5.11 5.65
N PRO A 221 1.17 5.91 6.37
CA PRO A 221 1.67 7.00 7.19
C PRO A 221 2.59 6.55 8.35
N ALA A 222 2.31 5.37 8.95
CA ALA A 222 3.17 4.84 10.01
C ALA A 222 4.55 4.43 9.48
N VAL A 223 4.61 3.89 8.25
CA VAL A 223 5.88 3.54 7.59
C VAL A 223 6.65 4.79 7.17
N GLU A 224 5.98 5.82 6.65
CA GLU A 224 6.60 7.10 6.31
C GLU A 224 7.32 7.72 7.52
N VAL A 225 6.66 7.71 8.70
CA VAL A 225 7.30 8.17 9.94
C VAL A 225 8.55 7.34 10.27
N LEU A 226 8.49 6.01 10.11
CA LEU A 226 9.65 5.14 10.35
C LEU A 226 10.78 5.40 9.35
N GLU A 227 10.47 5.66 8.07
CA GLU A 227 11.45 6.02 7.05
C GLU A 227 12.19 7.31 7.40
N HIS A 228 11.48 8.33 7.90
CA HIS A 228 12.10 9.59 8.34
C HIS A 228 13.04 9.39 9.52
N VAL A 229 12.59 8.69 10.56
CA VAL A 229 13.43 8.39 11.74
C VAL A 229 14.69 7.59 11.37
N SER A 230 14.57 6.69 10.40
CA SER A 230 15.71 5.88 9.93
C SER A 230 16.72 6.68 9.10
N LYS A 231 16.28 7.76 8.44
CA LYS A 231 17.17 8.70 7.73
C LYS A 231 17.95 9.59 8.70
N ASP A 232 17.23 10.17 9.67
CA ASP A 232 17.84 11.05 10.67
C ASP A 232 18.95 10.32 11.44
N ARG A 233 18.75 9.03 11.76
CA ARG A 233 19.81 8.21 12.42
C ARG A 233 21.03 7.96 11.54
N LYS A 234 20.88 7.82 10.22
CA LYS A 234 22.02 7.65 9.30
C LYS A 234 22.81 8.96 9.16
N GLU A 235 22.14 10.11 9.19
CA GLU A 235 22.80 11.41 9.14
C GLU A 235 23.58 11.72 10.43
N ASP A 236 23.15 11.20 11.59
CA ASP A 236 23.85 11.31 12.87
C ASP A 236 25.08 10.37 12.98
N GLU A 237 25.05 9.18 12.34
CA GLU A 237 26.17 8.23 12.32
C GLU A 237 27.27 8.62 11.31
N ASP A 238 26.94 9.34 10.22
CA ASP A 238 27.89 9.83 9.21
C ASP A 238 28.56 11.17 9.61
N ASN A 239 28.13 11.82 10.70
CA ASN A 239 28.64 13.12 11.13
C ASN A 239 29.88 13.08 12.03
N ASP A 240 30.54 11.94 12.25
CA ASP A 240 31.74 11.83 13.05
C ASP A 240 33.08 11.92 12.25
N VAL A 241 33.04 12.42 11.01
CA VAL A 241 34.24 12.70 10.22
C VAL A 241 34.19 14.09 9.58
N GLU A 242 34.88 15.03 10.23
CA GLU A 242 35.39 16.32 9.72
C GLU A 242 34.39 17.41 9.28
N GLU A 243 34.14 18.30 10.26
CA GLU A 243 33.82 19.71 10.02
C GLU A 243 34.90 20.39 9.18
N THR A 244 34.57 20.76 7.94
CA THR A 244 35.13 21.97 7.34
C THR A 244 33.98 22.84 6.84
N ALA A 245 33.83 23.95 7.52
CA ALA A 245 32.91 25.02 7.20
C ALA A 245 33.07 25.47 5.75
N LYS A 246 31.96 25.54 5.04
CA LYS A 246 31.74 26.41 3.89
C LYS A 246 30.42 27.11 3.99
N ASP A 247 30.50 28.43 3.80
CA ASP A 247 29.43 29.42 3.81
C ASP A 247 28.19 29.04 2.96
N PRO A 248 27.00 29.54 3.33
CA PRO A 248 25.76 29.29 2.59
C PRO A 248 25.60 30.29 1.47
N GLU A 249 25.87 29.86 0.23
CA GLU A 249 25.25 30.44 -0.97
C GLU A 249 25.40 29.49 -2.19
N GLU A 250 24.22 29.09 -2.74
CA GLU A 250 23.99 28.71 -4.13
C GLU A 250 24.80 27.53 -4.72
N ASP A 251 24.30 26.30 -4.52
CA ASP A 251 24.18 25.35 -5.66
C ASP A 251 23.40 24.11 -5.23
N ILE A 252 22.17 23.99 -5.73
CA ILE A 252 21.28 22.84 -5.48
C ILE A 252 21.95 21.51 -5.88
N LEU A 253 22.91 21.56 -6.83
CA LEU A 253 23.63 20.39 -7.36
C LEU A 253 25.11 20.43 -7.01
N SER A 254 25.65 19.32 -6.53
CA SER A 254 27.10 19.16 -6.35
C SER A 254 27.84 19.16 -7.69
N GLN A 255 29.16 19.45 -7.66
CA GLN A 255 30.01 19.42 -8.87
C GLN A 255 29.93 18.06 -9.58
N ARG A 256 29.87 16.97 -8.82
CA ARG A 256 29.77 15.60 -9.33
C ARG A 256 28.42 15.33 -10.03
N GLU A 257 27.35 15.86 -9.48
CA GLU A 257 26.03 15.76 -10.11
C GLU A 257 25.97 16.55 -11.44
N LYS A 258 26.61 17.71 -11.52
CA LYS A 258 26.74 18.49 -12.76
C LYS A 258 27.52 17.73 -13.84
N GLU A 259 28.63 17.04 -13.47
CA GLU A 259 29.39 16.19 -14.41
C GLU A 259 28.54 15.05 -14.95
N ILE A 260 27.76 14.40 -14.11
CA ILE A 260 26.85 13.32 -14.50
C ILE A 260 25.73 13.84 -15.42
N ILE A 261 25.15 15.02 -15.12
CA ILE A 261 24.16 15.68 -15.99
C ILE A 261 24.74 15.93 -17.40
N VAL A 262 26.00 16.37 -17.49
CA VAL A 262 26.68 16.56 -18.78
C VAL A 262 26.78 15.24 -19.55
N CYS A 263 27.18 14.16 -18.89
CA CYS A 263 27.26 12.83 -19.51
C CYS A 263 25.90 12.31 -19.96
N ILE A 264 24.85 12.51 -19.14
CA ILE A 264 23.47 12.16 -19.50
C ILE A 264 23.01 12.93 -20.74
N ALA A 265 23.28 14.24 -20.78
CA ALA A 265 22.90 15.10 -21.91
C ALA A 265 23.63 14.72 -23.21
N LYS A 266 24.82 14.14 -23.10
CA LYS A 266 25.57 13.57 -24.25
C LYS A 266 25.10 12.19 -24.68
N GLY A 267 24.06 11.62 -24.06
CA GLY A 267 23.49 10.32 -24.41
C GLY A 267 24.22 9.10 -23.84
N MET A 268 25.13 9.27 -22.87
CA MET A 268 25.92 8.19 -22.33
C MET A 268 25.07 7.24 -21.45
N SER A 269 25.27 5.94 -21.59
CA SER A 269 24.72 4.90 -20.71
C SER A 269 25.37 4.94 -19.32
N ASN A 270 24.74 4.34 -18.31
CA ASN A 270 25.29 4.28 -16.96
C ASN A 270 26.68 3.63 -16.90
N LYS A 271 26.95 2.67 -17.80
CA LYS A 271 28.27 2.02 -17.88
C LYS A 271 29.32 2.98 -18.45
N GLU A 272 29.00 3.69 -19.51
CA GLU A 272 29.92 4.68 -20.13
C GLU A 272 30.19 5.86 -19.15
N ILE A 273 29.17 6.32 -18.39
CA ILE A 273 29.36 7.33 -17.36
C ILE A 273 30.27 6.82 -16.23
N ALA A 274 30.08 5.57 -15.82
CA ALA A 274 30.92 4.93 -14.80
C ALA A 274 32.38 4.87 -15.23
N ASP A 275 32.65 4.46 -16.47
CA ASP A 275 33.99 4.39 -17.08
C ASP A 275 34.61 5.78 -17.24
N GLU A 276 33.85 6.75 -17.77
CA GLU A 276 34.32 8.14 -18.00
C GLU A 276 34.68 8.85 -16.70
N LEU A 277 33.87 8.66 -15.67
CA LEU A 277 34.02 9.34 -14.39
C LEU A 277 34.80 8.54 -13.34
N ASN A 278 35.29 7.33 -13.68
CA ASN A 278 36.04 6.43 -12.79
C ASN A 278 35.29 6.11 -11.47
N ILE A 279 33.98 5.78 -11.57
CA ILE A 279 33.13 5.39 -10.44
C ILE A 279 32.37 4.10 -10.76
N SER A 280 31.74 3.49 -9.73
CA SER A 280 30.93 2.30 -9.97
C SER A 280 29.61 2.64 -10.70
N ILE A 281 29.06 1.68 -11.46
CA ILE A 281 27.72 1.84 -12.08
C ILE A 281 26.65 2.12 -11.00
N HIS A 282 26.80 1.54 -9.82
CA HIS A 282 25.91 1.77 -8.68
C HIS A 282 25.98 3.23 -8.21
N THR A 283 27.19 3.79 -8.12
CA THR A 283 27.40 5.22 -7.78
C THR A 283 26.74 6.15 -8.80
N VAL A 284 26.84 5.82 -10.12
CA VAL A 284 26.15 6.57 -11.18
C VAL A 284 24.63 6.53 -10.98
N THR A 285 24.07 5.35 -10.69
CA THR A 285 22.63 5.19 -10.44
C THR A 285 22.16 6.02 -9.26
N THR A 286 22.93 6.05 -8.16
CA THR A 286 22.64 6.85 -6.97
C THR A 286 22.64 8.34 -7.30
N HIS A 287 23.66 8.84 -8.01
CA HIS A 287 23.70 10.25 -8.42
C HIS A 287 22.54 10.61 -9.36
N ARG A 288 22.18 9.77 -10.32
CA ARG A 288 21.02 10.01 -11.21
C ARG A 288 19.73 10.16 -10.43
N ARG A 289 19.51 9.32 -9.39
CA ARG A 289 18.36 9.43 -8.49
C ARG A 289 18.37 10.76 -7.72
N ASN A 290 19.50 11.14 -7.16
CA ASN A 290 19.65 12.39 -6.41
C ASN A 290 19.42 13.62 -7.31
N ILE A 291 19.93 13.61 -8.55
CA ILE A 291 19.70 14.64 -9.56
C ILE A 291 18.18 14.74 -9.86
N SER A 292 17.53 13.61 -10.13
CA SER A 292 16.09 13.59 -10.40
C SER A 292 15.27 14.12 -9.24
N SER A 293 15.65 13.77 -8.00
CA SER A 293 14.98 14.25 -6.79
C SER A 293 15.20 15.76 -6.58
N LYS A 294 16.42 16.26 -6.74
CA LYS A 294 16.74 17.68 -6.54
C LYS A 294 16.11 18.59 -7.60
N LEU A 295 16.09 18.13 -8.85
CA LEU A 295 15.56 18.91 -9.98
C LEU A 295 14.07 18.69 -10.21
N GLN A 296 13.46 17.66 -9.61
CA GLN A 296 12.09 17.20 -9.91
C GLN A 296 11.90 16.86 -11.41
N ILE A 297 12.98 16.37 -12.05
CA ILE A 297 13.03 16.00 -13.47
C ILE A 297 13.39 14.52 -13.58
N HIS A 298 12.49 13.71 -14.17
CA HIS A 298 12.64 12.26 -14.22
C HIS A 298 12.98 11.71 -15.62
N SER A 299 12.88 12.53 -16.67
CA SER A 299 13.18 12.12 -18.04
C SER A 299 14.57 12.57 -18.49
N ILE A 300 15.23 11.75 -19.33
CA ILE A 300 16.52 12.09 -19.93
C ILE A 300 16.40 13.40 -20.74
N ALA A 301 15.33 13.54 -21.51
CA ALA A 301 15.06 14.76 -22.28
C ALA A 301 14.96 16.01 -21.36
N GLY A 302 14.28 15.89 -20.23
CA GLY A 302 14.17 16.96 -19.23
C GLY A 302 15.51 17.34 -18.63
N ILE A 303 16.34 16.36 -18.26
CA ILE A 303 17.71 16.59 -17.74
C ILE A 303 18.57 17.26 -18.82
N THR A 304 18.43 16.86 -20.10
CA THR A 304 19.15 17.48 -21.23
C THR A 304 18.73 18.94 -21.43
N ILE A 305 17.42 19.23 -21.38
CA ILE A 305 16.91 20.62 -21.44
C ILE A 305 17.45 21.45 -20.28
N TYR A 306 17.47 20.89 -19.04
CA TYR A 306 18.05 21.55 -17.89
C TYR A 306 19.53 21.87 -18.11
N ALA A 307 20.32 20.91 -18.63
CA ALA A 307 21.74 21.09 -18.92
C ALA A 307 22.00 22.22 -19.91
N ILE A 308 21.19 22.32 -20.99
CA ILE A 308 21.28 23.39 -21.97
C ILE A 308 20.90 24.75 -21.36
N ALA A 309 19.76 24.81 -20.66
CA ALA A 309 19.22 26.04 -20.08
C ALA A 309 20.17 26.66 -19.03
N ASN A 310 20.92 25.80 -18.30
CA ASN A 310 21.89 26.22 -17.29
C ASN A 310 23.34 26.30 -17.81
N GLY A 311 23.54 26.19 -19.13
CA GLY A 311 24.85 26.35 -19.77
C GLY A 311 25.87 25.24 -19.47
N LEU A 312 25.42 24.08 -18.94
CA LEU A 312 26.28 22.93 -18.64
C LEU A 312 26.72 22.19 -19.90
N VAL A 313 25.91 22.23 -20.98
CA VAL A 313 26.18 21.62 -22.31
C VAL A 313 25.69 22.53 -23.41
N ARG A 314 26.42 22.59 -24.50
CA ARG A 314 25.97 23.31 -25.73
C ARG A 314 25.18 22.36 -26.61
N MET A 315 24.19 22.90 -27.35
CA MET A 315 23.34 22.11 -28.25
C MET A 315 24.14 21.38 -29.35
N SER A 316 25.32 21.91 -29.72
CA SER A 316 26.26 21.31 -30.70
C SER A 316 27.02 20.09 -30.13
N GLU A 317 26.99 19.85 -28.85
CA GLU A 317 27.70 18.76 -28.17
C GLU A 317 26.79 17.53 -27.89
N ILE A 318 25.51 17.60 -28.28
CA ILE A 318 24.50 16.56 -28.07
C ILE A 318 24.36 15.72 -29.33
N TYR A 319 24.59 14.41 -29.21
CA TYR A 319 24.36 13.45 -30.28
C TYR A 319 22.86 13.11 -30.38
N TRP A 320 22.17 13.59 -31.41
CA TRP A 320 20.72 13.35 -31.63
C TRP A 320 20.39 12.00 -32.25
N SER A 321 21.36 11.10 -32.47
CA SER A 321 21.17 9.88 -33.25
C SER A 321 20.47 8.73 -32.48
N ASP A 322 20.32 8.80 -31.12
CA ASP A 322 19.85 7.68 -30.30
C ASP A 322 18.80 8.07 -29.22
N LEU A 323 18.01 9.11 -29.45
CA LEU A 323 16.83 9.36 -28.63
C LEU A 323 15.64 8.58 -29.23
N PRO A 324 14.99 7.63 -28.42
CA PRO A 324 13.85 6.84 -28.85
C PRO A 324 12.61 7.68 -29.12
#